data_7b3c250430a18b66bd90a611d53dbe0a
#
_entry.id   7b3c250430a18b66bd90a611d53dbe0a
#
_cell.length_a   1.000
_cell.length_b   1.000
_cell.length_c   1.000
_cell.angle_alpha   90.00
_cell.angle_beta   90.00
_cell.angle_gamma   90.00
#
_symmetry.space_group_name_H-M   'P 1'
#
loop_
_entity.id
_entity.type
_entity.pdbx_description
1 polymer ?
#
loop_
_entity_poly.entity_id
_entity_poly.type
_entity_poly.pdbx_seq_one_letter_code
_entity_poly.pdbx_strand_id
1 'polypeptide(L)'
;MTTNVIQPADIRDVAVIGLGLMGSGIAELVARSGRRVVAIEVNQTFLDQGMARLHASLDKAVTRGKLTDTAREEILARIRPTDDIAAGVAGADLVIEAIPERMELKRTLFDQLDGACRADAILGTNTSSLSITEIAGGTRYPDRKSTRLNSSHVSESRMPSSA
;
A
#
# COMPACT_ATOMS: atom_id res chain seq x y z
N MET A 1 23.37 -17.38 9.08
CA MET A 1 22.47 -16.24 9.08
C MET A 1 21.08 -16.75 8.69
N THR A 2 20.18 -16.84 9.64
CA THR A 2 18.80 -17.28 9.39
C THR A 2 18.07 -16.14 8.67
N THR A 3 17.76 -16.36 7.42
CA THR A 3 16.88 -15.45 6.65
C THR A 3 15.52 -15.51 7.34
N ASN A 4 15.16 -14.46 8.07
CA ASN A 4 13.87 -14.37 8.72
C ASN A 4 12.82 -14.11 7.62
N VAL A 5 12.15 -15.16 7.16
CA VAL A 5 11.10 -15.06 6.15
C VAL A 5 9.86 -14.47 6.83
N ILE A 6 9.54 -13.23 6.51
CA ILE A 6 8.34 -12.57 7.03
C ILE A 6 7.11 -13.34 6.52
N GLN A 7 6.29 -13.81 7.44
CA GLN A 7 5.04 -14.48 7.11
C GLN A 7 3.89 -13.46 6.98
N PRO A 8 2.87 -13.72 6.16
CA PRO A 8 1.71 -12.82 6.05
C PRO A 8 1.02 -12.52 7.39
N ALA A 9 1.12 -13.43 8.36
CA ALA A 9 0.57 -13.26 9.71
C ALA A 9 1.35 -12.23 10.55
N ASP A 10 2.60 -11.93 10.20
CA ASP A 10 3.44 -10.97 10.91
C ASP A 10 3.09 -9.53 10.53
N ILE A 11 2.43 -9.32 9.39
CA ILE A 11 2.01 -8.01 8.91
C ILE A 11 0.69 -7.62 9.58
N ARG A 12 0.74 -6.66 10.49
CA ARG A 12 -0.42 -6.14 11.24
C ARG A 12 -0.71 -4.68 10.93
N ASP A 13 0.33 -3.88 10.75
CA ASP A 13 0.26 -2.45 10.50
C ASP A 13 0.69 -2.13 9.07
N VAL A 14 -0.24 -1.60 8.29
CA VAL A 14 -0.02 -1.28 6.88
C VAL A 14 -0.22 0.21 6.65
N ALA A 15 0.78 0.87 6.09
CA ALA A 15 0.64 2.24 5.61
C ALA A 15 0.33 2.24 4.11
N VAL A 16 -0.67 3.01 3.69
CA VAL A 16 -1.02 3.21 2.29
C VAL A 16 -0.85 4.68 1.94
N ILE A 17 0.05 4.98 1.01
CA ILE A 17 0.40 6.34 0.59
C ILE A 17 -0.22 6.64 -0.76
N GLY A 18 -1.03 7.68 -0.83
CA GLY A 18 -1.85 8.03 -1.98
C GLY A 18 -3.22 7.36 -1.90
N LEU A 19 -4.27 8.14 -1.64
CA LEU A 19 -5.66 7.68 -1.53
C LEU A 19 -6.48 8.03 -2.77
N GLY A 20 -5.86 7.95 -3.92
CA GLY A 20 -6.57 7.96 -5.20
C GLY A 20 -7.48 6.74 -5.34
N LEU A 21 -7.95 6.48 -6.56
CA LEU A 21 -8.85 5.35 -6.83
C LEU A 21 -8.24 4.01 -6.39
N MET A 22 -6.96 3.77 -6.71
CA MET A 22 -6.29 2.51 -6.33
C MET A 22 -5.95 2.47 -4.85
N GLY A 23 -5.36 3.53 -4.29
CA GLY A 23 -4.93 3.53 -2.89
C GLY A 23 -6.09 3.45 -1.91
N SER A 24 -7.22 4.13 -2.15
CA SER A 24 -8.41 3.99 -1.31
C SER A 24 -8.96 2.56 -1.33
N GLY A 25 -8.96 1.90 -2.51
CA GLY A 25 -9.35 0.49 -2.63
C GLY A 25 -8.40 -0.47 -1.91
N ILE A 26 -7.09 -0.20 -1.97
CA ILE A 26 -6.09 -0.98 -1.24
C ILE A 26 -6.28 -0.82 0.28
N ALA A 27 -6.45 0.41 0.75
CA ALA A 27 -6.68 0.70 2.18
C ALA A 27 -7.95 -0.02 2.70
N GLU A 28 -9.05 0.02 1.93
CA GLU A 28 -10.28 -0.70 2.25
C GLU A 28 -10.03 -2.21 2.32
N LEU A 29 -9.37 -2.80 1.32
CA LEU A 29 -9.11 -4.24 1.26
C LEU A 29 -8.26 -4.70 2.45
N VAL A 30 -7.22 -3.96 2.80
CA VAL A 30 -6.36 -4.24 3.95
C VAL A 30 -7.14 -4.15 5.25
N ALA A 31 -7.95 -3.12 5.45
CA ALA A 31 -8.79 -2.97 6.64
C ALA A 31 -9.85 -4.08 6.77
N ARG A 32 -10.44 -4.51 5.64
CA ARG A 32 -11.36 -5.66 5.59
C ARG A 32 -10.69 -6.97 5.99
N SER A 33 -9.39 -7.12 5.73
CA SER A 33 -8.62 -8.30 6.16
C SER A 33 -8.29 -8.32 7.66
N GLY A 34 -8.77 -7.32 8.42
CA GLY A 34 -8.58 -7.21 9.87
C GLY A 34 -7.30 -6.48 10.30
N ARG A 35 -6.52 -5.94 9.37
CA ARG A 35 -5.27 -5.22 9.66
C ARG A 35 -5.54 -3.75 9.95
N ARG A 36 -4.63 -3.14 10.73
CA ARG A 36 -4.64 -1.68 10.94
C ARG A 36 -4.03 -1.00 9.72
N VAL A 37 -4.65 0.11 9.31
CA VAL A 37 -4.23 0.89 8.15
C VAL A 37 -3.95 2.33 8.56
N VAL A 38 -2.80 2.84 8.16
CA VAL A 38 -2.54 4.27 8.14
C VAL A 38 -2.73 4.75 6.71
N ALA A 39 -3.76 5.55 6.49
CA ALA A 39 -4.12 6.11 5.19
C ALA A 39 -3.46 7.50 5.06
N ILE A 40 -2.53 7.64 4.11
CA ILE A 40 -1.63 8.79 4.02
C ILE A 40 -1.84 9.54 2.71
N GLU A 41 -1.92 10.87 2.81
CA GLU A 41 -1.92 11.77 1.65
C GLU A 41 -1.01 12.97 1.86
N VAL A 42 -0.66 13.65 0.79
CA VAL A 42 0.28 14.77 0.78
C VAL A 42 -0.25 16.03 1.48
N ASN A 43 -1.55 16.17 1.63
CA ASN A 43 -2.21 17.25 2.36
C ASN A 43 -3.64 16.88 2.75
N GLN A 44 -4.23 17.70 3.64
CA GLN A 44 -5.57 17.48 4.17
C GLN A 44 -6.65 17.41 3.08
N THR A 45 -6.56 18.24 2.05
CA THR A 45 -7.57 18.26 0.96
C THR A 45 -7.66 16.91 0.23
N PHE A 46 -6.52 16.34 -0.14
CA PHE A 46 -6.49 15.03 -0.78
C PHE A 46 -6.83 13.91 0.19
N LEU A 47 -6.46 14.06 1.46
CA LEU A 47 -6.83 13.13 2.51
C LEU A 47 -8.35 13.04 2.68
N ASP A 48 -9.03 14.19 2.75
CA ASP A 48 -10.50 14.24 2.86
C ASP A 48 -11.18 13.62 1.64
N GLN A 49 -10.66 13.88 0.43
CA GLN A 49 -11.17 13.26 -0.80
C GLN A 49 -10.97 11.74 -0.81
N GLY A 50 -9.81 11.28 -0.37
CA GLY A 50 -9.50 9.86 -0.26
C GLY A 50 -10.42 9.14 0.74
N MET A 51 -10.59 9.73 1.92
CA MET A 51 -11.50 9.21 2.94
C MET A 51 -12.96 9.22 2.47
N ALA A 52 -13.40 10.25 1.76
CA ALA A 52 -14.75 10.30 1.19
C ALA A 52 -14.99 9.17 0.18
N ARG A 53 -13.99 8.83 -0.67
CA ARG A 53 -14.08 7.66 -1.58
C ARG A 53 -14.23 6.35 -0.81
N LEU A 54 -13.48 6.20 0.25
CA LEU A 54 -13.48 5.01 1.11
C LEU A 54 -14.85 4.83 1.78
N HIS A 55 -15.38 5.91 2.38
CA HIS A 55 -16.73 5.92 2.95
C HIS A 55 -17.79 5.55 1.91
N ALA A 56 -17.77 6.19 0.73
CA ALA A 56 -18.74 5.92 -0.33
C ALA A 56 -18.68 4.46 -0.83
N SER A 57 -17.49 3.87 -0.89
CA SER A 57 -17.32 2.45 -1.26
C SER A 57 -17.98 1.52 -0.24
N LEU A 58 -17.72 1.75 1.04
CA LEU A 58 -18.30 0.96 2.13
C LEU A 58 -19.81 1.15 2.22
N ASP A 59 -20.32 2.37 2.11
CA ASP A 59 -21.76 2.66 2.08
C ASP A 59 -22.47 1.92 0.94
N LYS A 60 -21.86 1.91 -0.24
CA LYS A 60 -22.36 1.16 -1.38
C LYS A 60 -22.39 -0.34 -1.13
N ALA A 61 -21.40 -0.88 -0.39
CA ALA A 61 -21.37 -2.29 -0.02
C ALA A 61 -22.51 -2.63 0.97
N VAL A 62 -22.79 -1.76 1.93
CA VAL A 62 -23.92 -1.88 2.86
C VAL A 62 -25.25 -1.84 2.09
N THR A 63 -25.46 -0.83 1.27
CA THR A 63 -26.69 -0.70 0.46
C THR A 63 -26.97 -1.91 -0.42
N ARG A 64 -25.92 -2.57 -0.90
CA ARG A 64 -26.03 -3.81 -1.70
C ARG A 64 -26.15 -5.08 -0.88
N GLY A 65 -26.24 -4.99 0.44
CA GLY A 65 -26.32 -6.16 1.34
C GLY A 65 -25.05 -7.00 1.40
N LYS A 66 -23.90 -6.47 0.93
CA LYS A 66 -22.60 -7.16 0.97
C LYS A 66 -21.83 -6.92 2.26
N LEU A 67 -22.26 -5.96 3.05
CA LEU A 67 -21.66 -5.55 4.31
C LEU A 67 -22.76 -5.12 5.26
N THR A 68 -22.61 -5.37 6.56
CA THR A 68 -23.47 -4.82 7.60
C THR A 68 -22.97 -3.46 8.06
N ASP A 69 -23.82 -2.63 8.65
CA ASP A 69 -23.40 -1.34 9.24
C ASP A 69 -22.34 -1.56 10.31
N THR A 70 -22.48 -2.55 11.16
CA THR A 70 -21.50 -2.89 12.19
C THR A 70 -20.13 -3.23 11.57
N ALA A 71 -20.10 -4.07 10.55
CA ALA A 71 -18.86 -4.43 9.88
C ALA A 71 -18.22 -3.21 9.17
N ARG A 72 -19.03 -2.30 8.61
CA ARG A 72 -18.55 -1.04 8.05
C ARG A 72 -17.83 -0.18 9.11
N GLU A 73 -18.44 -0.01 10.28
CA GLU A 73 -17.83 0.75 11.37
C GLU A 73 -16.54 0.12 11.89
N GLU A 74 -16.49 -1.20 12.02
CA GLU A 74 -15.29 -1.94 12.40
C GLU A 74 -14.15 -1.75 11.38
N ILE A 75 -14.46 -1.74 10.07
CA ILE A 75 -13.47 -1.49 9.02
C ILE A 75 -12.93 -0.07 9.13
N LEU A 76 -13.80 0.93 9.27
CA LEU A 76 -13.41 2.33 9.42
C LEU A 76 -12.58 2.57 10.68
N ALA A 77 -12.89 1.91 11.78
CA ALA A 77 -12.14 2.01 13.03
C ALA A 77 -10.69 1.49 12.93
N ARG A 78 -10.38 0.66 11.91
CA ARG A 78 -9.02 0.20 11.62
C ARG A 78 -8.21 1.16 10.76
N ILE A 79 -8.83 2.23 10.23
CA ILE A 79 -8.20 3.16 9.31
C ILE A 79 -7.92 4.48 10.02
N ARG A 80 -6.66 4.86 10.11
CA ARG A 80 -6.21 6.13 10.68
C ARG A 80 -5.70 7.03 9.55
N PRO A 81 -6.39 8.13 9.22
CA PRO A 81 -5.93 9.08 8.23
C PRO A 81 -4.82 10.00 8.79
N THR A 82 -3.87 10.41 7.96
CA THR A 82 -2.85 11.43 8.27
C THR A 82 -2.26 12.02 7.00
N ASP A 83 -1.80 13.26 7.07
CA ASP A 83 -0.99 13.93 6.04
C ASP A 83 0.49 14.03 6.43
N ASP A 84 0.88 13.44 7.56
CA ASP A 84 2.27 13.29 7.97
C ASP A 84 2.80 11.93 7.55
N ILE A 85 3.59 11.92 6.47
CA ILE A 85 4.17 10.68 5.91
C ILE A 85 5.10 10.02 6.93
N ALA A 86 6.00 10.78 7.55
CA ALA A 86 7.02 10.22 8.45
C ALA A 86 6.39 9.56 9.68
N ALA A 87 5.46 10.25 10.33
CA ALA A 87 4.71 9.70 11.46
C ALA A 87 3.81 8.54 11.05
N GLY A 88 3.26 8.59 9.84
CA GLY A 88 2.36 7.57 9.31
C GLY A 88 3.04 6.22 9.03
N VAL A 89 4.30 6.23 8.59
CA VAL A 89 5.03 5.00 8.22
C VAL A 89 5.93 4.44 9.32
N ALA A 90 6.21 5.22 10.37
CA ALA A 90 7.21 4.87 11.39
C ALA A 90 6.97 3.51 12.08
N GLY A 91 5.70 3.11 12.24
CA GLY A 91 5.32 1.83 12.88
C GLY A 91 4.84 0.75 11.90
N ALA A 92 4.87 1.01 10.59
CA ALA A 92 4.31 0.09 9.61
C ALA A 92 5.21 -1.14 9.37
N ASP A 93 4.60 -2.31 9.27
CA ASP A 93 5.24 -3.55 8.83
C ASP A 93 5.34 -3.60 7.30
N LEU A 94 4.33 -3.02 6.63
CA LEU A 94 4.24 -2.92 5.18
C LEU A 94 3.81 -1.51 4.79
N VAL A 95 4.52 -0.90 3.87
CA VAL A 95 4.16 0.37 3.24
C VAL A 95 3.82 0.12 1.79
N ILE A 96 2.64 0.53 1.36
CA ILE A 96 2.16 0.41 -0.03
C ILE A 96 2.04 1.81 -0.63
N GLU A 97 2.81 2.06 -1.67
CA GLU A 97 2.76 3.31 -2.42
C GLU A 97 1.79 3.19 -3.59
N ALA A 98 0.85 4.12 -3.69
CA ALA A 98 -0.16 4.24 -4.75
C ALA A 98 -0.30 5.70 -5.26
N ILE A 99 0.82 6.44 -5.30
CA ILE A 99 0.88 7.80 -5.85
C ILE A 99 0.90 7.79 -7.39
N PRO A 100 0.72 8.95 -8.07
CA PRO A 100 0.76 9.02 -9.53
C PRO A 100 2.03 8.40 -10.13
N GLU A 101 1.89 7.80 -11.32
CA GLU A 101 2.92 7.06 -12.04
C GLU A 101 3.98 8.00 -12.65
N ARG A 102 4.74 8.67 -11.77
CA ARG A 102 5.83 9.58 -12.13
C ARG A 102 7.09 9.18 -11.36
N MET A 103 8.15 8.84 -12.10
CA MET A 103 9.42 8.34 -11.54
C MET A 103 10.01 9.28 -10.49
N GLU A 104 10.03 10.58 -10.77
CA GLU A 104 10.59 11.59 -9.86
C GLU A 104 9.85 11.62 -8.51
N LEU A 105 8.51 11.58 -8.54
CA LEU A 105 7.71 11.57 -7.31
C LEU A 105 7.97 10.30 -6.51
N LYS A 106 8.04 9.16 -7.19
CA LYS A 106 8.29 7.88 -6.53
C LYS A 106 9.70 7.83 -5.92
N ARG A 107 10.73 8.29 -6.63
CA ARG A 107 12.08 8.37 -6.08
C ARG A 107 12.13 9.25 -4.83
N THR A 108 11.59 10.47 -4.91
CA THR A 108 11.53 11.39 -3.76
C THR A 108 10.83 10.76 -2.57
N LEU A 109 9.70 10.08 -2.81
CA LEU A 109 8.96 9.40 -1.75
C LEU A 109 9.80 8.25 -1.15
N PHE A 110 10.40 7.40 -1.97
CA PHE A 110 11.19 6.27 -1.48
C PHE A 110 12.43 6.71 -0.71
N ASP A 111 13.06 7.83 -1.09
CA ASP A 111 14.15 8.44 -0.32
C ASP A 111 13.67 8.90 1.08
N GLN A 112 12.47 9.48 1.17
CA GLN A 112 11.85 9.84 2.46
C GLN A 112 11.53 8.60 3.31
N LEU A 113 10.98 7.56 2.69
CA LEU A 113 10.62 6.31 3.36
C LEU A 113 11.86 5.59 3.93
N ASP A 114 12.99 5.69 3.24
CA ASP A 114 14.25 5.07 3.68
C ASP A 114 14.74 5.57 5.05
N GLY A 115 14.42 6.82 5.38
CA GLY A 115 14.76 7.44 6.67
C GLY A 115 13.65 7.32 7.73
N ALA A 116 12.41 7.13 7.31
CA ALA A 116 11.24 7.18 8.19
C ALA A 116 10.70 5.80 8.60
N CYS A 117 10.89 4.79 7.75
CA CYS A 117 10.41 3.45 8.02
C CYS A 117 11.34 2.66 8.94
N ARG A 118 10.77 1.69 9.64
CA ARG A 118 11.54 0.68 10.36
C ARG A 118 12.47 -0.06 9.39
N ALA A 119 13.61 -0.49 9.92
CA ALA A 119 14.61 -1.20 9.12
C ALA A 119 14.13 -2.54 8.54
N ASP A 120 13.11 -3.15 9.09
CA ASP A 120 12.50 -4.43 8.70
C ASP A 120 11.16 -4.24 7.94
N ALA A 121 10.71 -2.99 7.72
CA ALA A 121 9.49 -2.72 6.96
C ALA A 121 9.61 -3.14 5.49
N ILE A 122 8.54 -3.73 4.97
CA ILE A 122 8.44 -4.06 3.53
C ILE A 122 7.91 -2.83 2.80
N LEU A 123 8.57 -2.45 1.71
CA LEU A 123 8.10 -1.35 0.85
C LEU A 123 7.59 -1.91 -0.47
N GLY A 124 6.30 -1.73 -0.73
CA GLY A 124 5.63 -2.10 -1.98
C GLY A 124 5.24 -0.88 -2.81
N THR A 125 5.31 -1.01 -4.12
CA THR A 125 4.82 0.02 -5.06
C THR A 125 3.73 -0.53 -5.95
N ASN A 126 2.65 0.24 -6.13
CA ASN A 126 1.60 -0.04 -7.10
C ASN A 126 1.96 0.60 -8.45
N THR A 127 3.05 0.13 -9.06
CA THR A 127 3.46 0.55 -10.40
C THR A 127 3.18 -0.54 -11.42
N SER A 128 2.76 -0.15 -12.62
CA SER A 128 2.54 -1.06 -13.75
C SER A 128 3.64 -0.97 -14.81
N SER A 129 4.33 0.17 -14.91
CA SER A 129 5.22 0.48 -16.02
C SER A 129 6.62 0.92 -15.60
N LEU A 130 6.79 1.42 -14.37
CA LEU A 130 8.09 1.91 -13.92
C LEU A 130 8.98 0.77 -13.38
N SER A 131 10.29 0.89 -13.62
CA SER A 131 11.26 -0.09 -13.14
C SER A 131 11.39 -0.03 -11.61
N ILE A 132 11.03 -1.13 -10.95
CA ILE A 132 11.18 -1.28 -9.49
C ILE A 132 12.65 -1.20 -9.10
N THR A 133 13.54 -1.76 -9.89
CA THR A 133 15.00 -1.70 -9.69
C THR A 133 15.50 -0.26 -9.71
N GLU A 134 14.93 0.58 -10.57
CA GLU A 134 15.30 1.99 -10.69
C GLU A 134 14.78 2.81 -9.50
N ILE A 135 13.60 2.48 -8.99
CA ILE A 135 13.06 3.08 -7.76
C ILE A 135 13.87 2.64 -6.53
N ALA A 136 14.25 1.36 -6.48
CA ALA A 136 15.00 0.79 -5.36
C ALA A 136 16.49 1.19 -5.35
N GLY A 137 17.07 1.45 -6.51
CA GLY A 137 18.53 1.64 -6.68
C GLY A 137 19.11 2.85 -5.96
N GLY A 138 18.29 3.82 -5.55
CA GLY A 138 18.72 4.99 -4.76
C GLY A 138 18.64 4.83 -3.25
N THR A 139 18.16 3.69 -2.74
CA THR A 139 17.85 3.51 -1.34
C THR A 139 18.86 2.63 -0.59
N ARG A 140 19.01 2.83 0.74
CA ARG A 140 19.99 2.11 1.59
C ARG A 140 19.71 0.61 1.70
N TYR A 141 18.48 0.17 1.46
CA TYR A 141 18.05 -1.24 1.63
C TYR A 141 17.32 -1.72 0.38
N PRO A 142 18.00 -1.89 -0.76
CA PRO A 142 17.37 -2.32 -2.02
C PRO A 142 16.75 -3.72 -1.94
N ASP A 143 17.26 -4.60 -1.09
CA ASP A 143 16.79 -5.97 -0.85
C ASP A 143 15.43 -6.06 -0.16
N ARG A 144 14.96 -4.99 0.49
CA ARG A 144 13.64 -4.92 1.16
C ARG A 144 12.55 -4.32 0.29
N LYS A 145 12.90 -3.94 -0.92
CA LYS A 145 12.07 -3.21 -1.86
C LYS A 145 11.85 -4.08 -3.08
N SER A 146 10.82 -4.83 -3.03
CA SER A 146 10.17 -5.31 -4.23
C SER A 146 8.87 -5.96 -3.85
N THR A 147 7.81 -5.44 -4.34
CA THR A 147 6.76 -6.34 -4.80
C THR A 147 5.82 -5.54 -5.68
N ARG A 148 5.78 -5.90 -6.92
CA ARG A 148 4.74 -5.51 -7.82
C ARG A 148 3.45 -6.12 -7.27
N LEU A 149 2.63 -5.32 -6.62
CA LEU A 149 1.31 -5.75 -6.10
C LEU A 149 0.28 -5.98 -7.20
N ASN A 150 0.68 -5.86 -8.47
CA ASN A 150 -0.23 -6.05 -9.59
C ASN A 150 -0.08 -7.46 -10.17
N SER A 151 -0.99 -8.34 -9.80
CA SER A 151 -1.09 -9.73 -10.27
C SER A 151 -1.75 -9.89 -11.65
N SER A 152 -1.96 -8.84 -12.43
CA SER A 152 -2.72 -8.90 -13.68
C SER A 152 -1.92 -9.26 -14.92
N HIS A 153 -0.65 -9.65 -14.82
CA HIS A 153 0.11 -10.23 -15.90
C HIS A 153 0.73 -11.56 -15.46
N VAL A 154 -0.06 -12.62 -15.55
CA VAL A 154 0.49 -13.93 -15.85
C VAL A 154 0.98 -13.86 -17.29
N SER A 155 2.22 -13.48 -17.49
CA SER A 155 2.88 -13.73 -18.77
C SER A 155 3.01 -15.23 -18.88
N GLU A 156 2.27 -15.81 -19.79
CA GLU A 156 2.49 -17.18 -20.24
C GLU A 156 3.96 -17.35 -20.61
N SER A 157 4.68 -18.06 -19.76
CA SER A 157 5.97 -18.60 -20.11
C SER A 157 5.71 -19.69 -21.18
N ARG A 158 5.85 -19.33 -22.43
CA ARG A 158 5.94 -20.32 -23.50
C ARG A 158 7.24 -21.08 -23.33
N MET A 159 7.11 -22.30 -22.90
CA MET A 159 8.21 -23.26 -23.04
C MET A 159 8.57 -23.41 -24.52
N PRO A 160 9.85 -23.37 -24.89
CA PRO A 160 10.24 -23.76 -26.23
C PRO A 160 9.95 -25.25 -26.44
N SER A 161 9.17 -25.53 -27.45
CA SER A 161 8.98 -26.88 -27.95
C SER A 161 10.32 -27.39 -28.48
N SER A 162 10.86 -28.43 -27.86
CA SER A 162 11.98 -29.17 -28.37
C SER A 162 11.48 -30.07 -29.51
N ALA A 163 11.97 -29.83 -30.72
CA ALA A 163 12.00 -30.80 -31.79
C ALA A 163 13.39 -31.39 -31.85
#